data_734c91dc3475fb25bc971244316bdff3
#
_entry.id   734c91dc3475fb25bc971244316bdff3
#
_cell.length_a   1.000
_cell.length_b   1.000
_cell.length_c   1.000
_cell.angle_alpha   90.00
_cell.angle_beta   90.00
_cell.angle_gamma   90.00
#
_symmetry.space_group_name_H-M   'P 1'
#
loop_
_entity.id
_entity.type
_entity.pdbx_description
1 polymer ?
#
loop_
_entity_poly.entity_id
_entity_poly.type
_entity_poly.pdbx_seq_one_letter_code
_entity_poly.pdbx_strand_id
1 'polypeptide(L)'
;MSNTGIERVLSVHHWNDTLFTFRTTRDASLRFRNGHFVMLGLHVEGKPLMRAYSVASANHDEHLEFLSIKVPDGPLTSRLQHLKPGDELLVGRKPVGSLVLDDLRPGRHLYLLSTGTGLAPFMSIIQDPDTYERFEKVVLIHGVRLVSELAYADFIERELPEHEFLGELVRDRLIYYPTVTREPFRHQGRLTDVIESGRLFTDIGLPPIDPAVDRAMICGSAAMLADSCRLLDERGFHISPRQGELGDYVIERAFVEK
;
A
#
# COMPACT_ATOMS: atom_id res chain seq x y z
N MET A 1 22.03 -20.31 -6.87
CA MET A 1 22.08 -18.83 -6.81
C MET A 1 21.44 -18.39 -5.51
N SER A 2 22.01 -17.41 -4.81
CA SER A 2 21.43 -16.88 -3.58
C SER A 2 20.03 -16.29 -3.89
N ASN A 3 19.06 -16.60 -3.03
CA ASN A 3 17.68 -16.09 -3.18
C ASN A 3 17.55 -14.62 -2.73
N THR A 4 18.70 -13.98 -2.43
CA THR A 4 18.81 -12.61 -1.90
C THR A 4 19.90 -11.88 -2.65
N GLY A 5 19.65 -10.65 -3.04
CA GLY A 5 20.60 -9.71 -3.61
C GLY A 5 20.97 -8.62 -2.61
N ILE A 6 21.99 -7.85 -2.94
CA ILE A 6 22.38 -6.63 -2.22
C ILE A 6 21.94 -5.45 -3.08
N GLU A 7 21.17 -4.56 -2.48
CA GLU A 7 20.77 -3.28 -3.08
C GLU A 7 21.33 -2.12 -2.25
N ARG A 8 21.56 -0.99 -2.89
CA ARG A 8 22.10 0.21 -2.24
C ARG A 8 21.02 1.25 -2.03
N VAL A 9 21.02 1.85 -0.86
CA VAL A 9 20.13 2.99 -0.54
C VAL A 9 20.49 4.18 -1.43
N LEU A 10 19.49 4.70 -2.12
CA LEU A 10 19.61 5.90 -2.97
C LEU A 10 19.20 7.16 -2.22
N SER A 11 18.13 7.07 -1.45
CA SER A 11 17.60 8.18 -0.65
C SER A 11 16.82 7.67 0.55
N VAL A 12 16.69 8.52 1.58
CA VAL A 12 15.86 8.31 2.76
C VAL A 12 15.09 9.60 3.02
N HIS A 13 13.79 9.48 3.29
CA HIS A 13 12.94 10.59 3.67
C HIS A 13 12.18 10.27 4.95
N HIS A 14 12.33 11.08 5.99
CA HIS A 14 11.61 10.97 7.24
C HIS A 14 10.36 11.85 7.22
N TRP A 15 9.17 11.25 7.22
CA TRP A 15 7.89 11.97 7.25
C TRP A 15 7.63 12.61 8.61
N ASN A 16 7.93 11.86 9.65
CA ASN A 16 7.78 12.26 11.06
C ASN A 16 8.66 11.39 11.96
N ASP A 17 8.44 11.45 13.28
CA ASP A 17 9.20 10.67 14.26
C ASP A 17 8.91 9.15 14.18
N THR A 18 7.85 8.73 13.49
CA THR A 18 7.43 7.32 13.43
C THR A 18 7.44 6.71 12.04
N LEU A 19 7.51 7.51 10.96
CA LEU A 19 7.43 7.06 9.57
C LEU A 19 8.60 7.57 8.74
N PHE A 20 9.07 6.73 7.84
CA PHE A 20 10.06 7.09 6.82
C PHE A 20 9.92 6.23 5.58
N THR A 21 10.40 6.73 4.47
CA THR A 21 10.56 5.99 3.21
C THR A 21 12.02 5.95 2.83
N PHE A 22 12.39 4.96 2.08
CA PHE A 22 13.71 4.88 1.47
C PHE A 22 13.63 4.23 0.09
N ARG A 23 14.50 4.69 -0.81
CA ARG A 23 14.68 4.14 -2.14
C ARG A 23 15.97 3.37 -2.22
N THR A 24 15.98 2.31 -3.00
CA THR A 24 17.17 1.49 -3.25
C THR A 24 17.38 1.29 -4.73
N THR A 25 18.57 0.87 -5.13
CA THR A 25 18.78 0.27 -6.44
C THR A 25 17.86 -0.93 -6.61
N ARG A 26 17.71 -1.38 -7.85
CA ARG A 26 16.91 -2.54 -8.21
C ARG A 26 17.70 -3.43 -9.15
N ASP A 27 17.87 -4.69 -8.78
CA ASP A 27 18.43 -5.70 -9.68
C ASP A 27 17.61 -5.73 -10.99
N ALA A 28 18.30 -5.60 -12.13
CA ALA A 28 17.66 -5.53 -13.44
C ALA A 28 16.85 -6.81 -13.80
N SER A 29 17.10 -7.93 -13.12
CA SER A 29 16.34 -9.17 -13.30
C SER A 29 15.11 -9.28 -12.38
N LEU A 30 14.98 -8.41 -11.37
CA LEU A 30 13.86 -8.45 -10.44
C LEU A 30 12.56 -8.02 -11.15
N ARG A 31 11.61 -8.94 -11.26
CA ARG A 31 10.27 -8.68 -11.80
C ARG A 31 9.24 -8.87 -10.70
N PHE A 32 8.33 -7.92 -10.54
CA PHE A 32 7.24 -8.02 -9.58
C PHE A 32 5.95 -7.43 -10.18
N ARG A 33 4.82 -7.78 -9.62
CA ARG A 33 3.52 -7.15 -9.90
C ARG A 33 3.28 -6.06 -8.89
N ASN A 34 2.64 -4.99 -9.30
CA ASN A 34 2.21 -3.94 -8.37
C ASN A 34 1.33 -4.56 -7.28
N GLY A 35 1.63 -4.21 -6.01
CA GLY A 35 1.04 -4.83 -4.82
C GLY A 35 1.85 -5.96 -4.17
N HIS A 36 2.90 -6.47 -4.83
CA HIS A 36 3.79 -7.48 -4.23
C HIS A 36 4.66 -6.91 -3.09
N PHE A 37 5.11 -7.80 -2.23
CA PHE A 37 6.17 -7.55 -1.25
C PHE A 37 7.42 -8.38 -1.55
N VAL A 38 8.54 -7.99 -0.96
CA VAL A 38 9.80 -8.72 -0.94
C VAL A 38 10.28 -8.90 0.49
N MET A 39 11.13 -9.89 0.72
CA MET A 39 11.90 -9.95 1.96
C MET A 39 13.02 -8.92 1.88
N LEU A 40 13.12 -8.06 2.89
CA LEU A 40 14.12 -6.99 2.99
C LEU A 40 14.76 -7.02 4.38
N GLY A 41 16.05 -6.68 4.47
CA GLY A 41 16.72 -6.65 5.75
C GLY A 41 18.20 -6.28 5.72
N LEU A 42 18.86 -6.59 6.81
CA LEU A 42 20.27 -6.29 7.07
C LEU A 42 21.01 -7.54 7.58
N HIS A 43 22.33 -7.53 7.46
CA HIS A 43 23.15 -8.43 8.25
C HIS A 43 23.29 -7.89 9.67
N VAL A 44 22.87 -8.69 10.64
CA VAL A 44 23.01 -8.40 12.07
C VAL A 44 23.82 -9.53 12.69
N GLU A 45 24.97 -9.20 13.28
CA GLU A 45 25.89 -10.18 13.88
C GLU A 45 26.26 -11.32 12.91
N GLY A 46 26.46 -10.96 11.63
CA GLY A 46 26.85 -11.91 10.56
C GLY A 46 25.68 -12.76 10.02
N LYS A 47 24.44 -12.56 10.49
CA LYS A 47 23.26 -13.30 10.03
C LYS A 47 22.25 -12.37 9.35
N PRO A 48 21.54 -12.83 8.31
CA PRO A 48 20.49 -12.04 7.69
C PRO A 48 19.28 -11.93 8.62
N LEU A 49 18.89 -10.69 8.93
CA LEU A 49 17.63 -10.36 9.61
C LEU A 49 16.71 -9.73 8.58
N MET A 50 15.67 -10.44 8.16
CA MET A 50 14.80 -10.04 7.07
C MET A 50 13.32 -10.02 7.50
N ARG A 51 12.55 -9.11 6.90
CA ARG A 51 11.10 -9.00 7.06
C ARG A 51 10.45 -8.73 5.71
N ALA A 52 9.16 -9.02 5.61
CA ALA A 52 8.35 -8.69 4.45
C ALA A 52 8.12 -7.17 4.37
N TYR A 53 8.35 -6.60 3.20
CA TYR A 53 8.12 -5.19 2.89
C TYR A 53 7.41 -5.07 1.56
N SER A 54 6.21 -4.48 1.56
CA SER A 54 5.50 -4.17 0.33
C SER A 54 6.27 -3.14 -0.47
N VAL A 55 6.38 -3.36 -1.78
CA VAL A 55 7.03 -2.43 -2.69
C VAL A 55 6.07 -1.27 -2.96
N ALA A 56 6.52 -0.05 -2.71
CA ALA A 56 5.73 1.17 -2.92
C ALA A 56 5.98 1.81 -4.31
N SER A 57 7.13 1.57 -4.91
CA SER A 57 7.41 1.98 -6.30
C SER A 57 6.62 1.16 -7.31
N ALA A 58 6.40 1.69 -8.50
CA ALA A 58 5.77 0.97 -9.58
C ALA A 58 6.68 -0.15 -10.13
N ASN A 59 6.08 -1.15 -10.76
CA ASN A 59 6.83 -2.28 -11.33
C ASN A 59 7.69 -1.91 -12.54
N HIS A 60 7.47 -0.74 -13.14
CA HIS A 60 8.24 -0.20 -14.25
C HIS A 60 9.36 0.77 -13.80
N ASP A 61 9.40 1.16 -12.52
CA ASP A 61 10.46 2.01 -11.99
C ASP A 61 11.82 1.29 -11.98
N GLU A 62 12.90 2.04 -12.15
CA GLU A 62 14.27 1.53 -12.11
C GLU A 62 14.81 1.35 -10.67
N HIS A 63 14.04 1.74 -9.67
CA HIS A 63 14.36 1.64 -8.23
C HIS A 63 13.27 0.89 -7.47
N LEU A 64 13.58 0.51 -6.24
CA LEU A 64 12.57 0.05 -5.28
C LEU A 64 12.37 1.14 -4.23
N GLU A 65 11.12 1.31 -3.81
CA GLU A 65 10.77 2.20 -2.71
C GLU A 65 9.98 1.45 -1.65
N PHE A 66 10.23 1.77 -0.38
CA PHE A 66 9.62 1.14 0.76
C PHE A 66 9.16 2.18 1.78
N LEU A 67 7.98 1.96 2.36
CA LEU A 67 7.46 2.72 3.50
C LEU A 67 7.62 1.90 4.78
N SER A 68 8.23 2.47 5.79
CA SER A 68 8.52 1.80 7.06
C SER A 68 8.13 2.64 8.27
N ILE A 69 7.79 1.95 9.35
CA ILE A 69 7.64 2.55 10.68
C ILE A 69 8.98 2.51 11.44
N LYS A 70 9.13 3.42 12.39
CA LYS A 70 10.24 3.41 13.37
C LYS A 70 9.73 2.77 14.65
N VAL A 71 10.12 1.53 14.90
CA VAL A 71 9.85 0.84 16.18
C VAL A 71 11.15 0.86 16.98
N PRO A 72 11.22 1.58 18.11
CA PRO A 72 12.47 1.77 18.85
C PRO A 72 13.16 0.46 19.23
N ASP A 73 12.40 -0.54 19.68
CA ASP A 73 12.89 -1.84 20.10
C ASP A 73 12.70 -2.93 19.03
N GLY A 74 12.25 -2.56 17.83
CA GLY A 74 12.07 -3.49 16.71
C GLY A 74 13.41 -4.05 16.21
N PRO A 75 13.59 -5.37 16.08
CA PRO A 75 14.87 -5.96 15.71
C PRO A 75 15.46 -5.39 14.41
N LEU A 76 14.63 -5.12 13.42
CA LEU A 76 15.03 -4.61 12.11
C LEU A 76 14.77 -3.09 11.98
N THR A 77 13.58 -2.62 12.33
CA THR A 77 13.17 -1.23 12.09
C THR A 77 13.96 -0.24 12.91
N SER A 78 14.42 -0.60 14.13
CA SER A 78 15.35 0.22 14.93
C SER A 78 16.67 0.51 14.21
N ARG A 79 17.07 -0.35 13.27
CA ARG A 79 18.28 -0.19 12.45
C ARG A 79 17.99 0.51 11.14
N LEU A 80 16.90 0.12 10.45
CA LEU A 80 16.53 0.70 9.17
C LEU A 80 16.26 2.21 9.24
N GLN A 81 15.77 2.72 10.38
CA GLN A 81 15.54 4.15 10.56
C GLN A 81 16.83 5.01 10.48
N HIS A 82 18.01 4.39 10.57
CA HIS A 82 19.31 5.06 10.51
C HIS A 82 20.00 4.91 9.14
N LEU A 83 19.32 4.33 8.16
CA LEU A 83 19.84 4.18 6.80
C LEU A 83 20.26 5.54 6.20
N LYS A 84 21.32 5.49 5.40
CA LYS A 84 21.83 6.63 4.65
C LYS A 84 22.08 6.24 3.21
N PRO A 85 22.06 7.19 2.27
CA PRO A 85 22.48 6.92 0.91
C PRO A 85 23.87 6.25 0.85
N GLY A 86 23.96 5.17 0.08
CA GLY A 86 25.14 4.32 -0.05
C GLY A 86 25.15 3.08 0.85
N ASP A 87 24.33 3.00 1.90
CA ASP A 87 24.21 1.81 2.74
C ASP A 87 23.68 0.61 1.93
N GLU A 88 24.05 -0.58 2.33
CA GLU A 88 23.65 -1.82 1.66
C GLU A 88 22.51 -2.52 2.41
N LEU A 89 21.55 -3.02 1.65
CA LEU A 89 20.40 -3.78 2.12
C LEU A 89 20.33 -5.15 1.43
N LEU A 90 19.84 -6.13 2.17
CA LEU A 90 19.47 -7.43 1.61
C LEU A 90 18.05 -7.34 1.05
N VAL A 91 17.88 -7.69 -0.23
CA VAL A 91 16.55 -7.74 -0.89
C VAL A 91 16.34 -9.12 -1.50
N GLY A 92 15.21 -9.72 -1.16
CA GLY A 92 14.79 -11.03 -1.68
C GLY A 92 14.46 -10.94 -3.18
N ARG A 93 14.87 -11.96 -3.94
CA ARG A 93 14.66 -12.04 -5.39
C ARG A 93 13.36 -12.74 -5.80
N LYS A 94 12.51 -13.08 -4.85
CA LYS A 94 11.19 -13.69 -5.08
C LYS A 94 10.10 -12.78 -4.51
N PRO A 95 9.61 -11.82 -5.30
CA PRO A 95 8.43 -11.04 -4.93
C PRO A 95 7.21 -11.97 -4.87
N VAL A 96 6.38 -11.78 -3.85
CA VAL A 96 5.13 -12.51 -3.64
C VAL A 96 4.09 -11.57 -3.03
N GLY A 97 2.85 -11.99 -2.94
CA GLY A 97 1.77 -11.22 -2.31
C GLY A 97 0.42 -11.55 -2.93
N SER A 98 -0.64 -11.25 -2.20
CA SER A 98 -2.02 -11.48 -2.61
C SER A 98 -2.73 -10.20 -3.10
N LEU A 99 -2.09 -9.03 -2.95
CA LEU A 99 -2.67 -7.75 -3.39
C LEU A 99 -2.37 -7.48 -4.86
N VAL A 100 -2.84 -8.35 -5.74
CA VAL A 100 -2.68 -8.20 -7.19
C VAL A 100 -4.04 -8.06 -7.88
N LEU A 101 -4.10 -7.20 -8.89
CA LEU A 101 -5.34 -6.98 -9.66
C LEU A 101 -5.84 -8.26 -10.34
N ASP A 102 -4.93 -9.19 -10.65
CA ASP A 102 -5.27 -10.44 -11.34
C ASP A 102 -6.08 -11.42 -10.48
N ASP A 103 -6.09 -11.25 -9.16
CA ASP A 103 -6.88 -12.06 -8.23
C ASP A 103 -8.27 -11.45 -7.96
N LEU A 104 -8.60 -10.32 -8.62
CA LEU A 104 -9.92 -9.71 -8.57
C LEU A 104 -10.77 -10.08 -9.79
N ARG A 105 -12.05 -10.36 -9.55
CA ARG A 105 -13.04 -10.44 -10.61
C ARG A 105 -13.16 -9.12 -11.38
N PRO A 106 -13.62 -9.10 -12.63
CA PRO A 106 -13.95 -7.86 -13.31
C PRO A 106 -14.91 -6.99 -12.46
N GLY A 107 -14.69 -5.68 -12.46
CA GLY A 107 -15.49 -4.73 -11.69
C GLY A 107 -15.43 -3.34 -12.30
N ARG A 108 -16.26 -2.42 -11.80
CA ARG A 108 -16.33 -1.04 -12.28
C ARG A 108 -15.50 -0.09 -11.42
N HIS A 109 -15.57 -0.23 -10.10
CA HIS A 109 -14.77 0.60 -9.18
C HIS A 109 -13.87 -0.27 -8.32
N LEU A 110 -12.71 0.26 -7.96
CA LEU A 110 -11.74 -0.37 -7.06
C LEU A 110 -11.60 0.46 -5.79
N TYR A 111 -11.85 -0.17 -4.64
CA TYR A 111 -11.66 0.42 -3.32
C TYR A 111 -10.38 -0.13 -2.69
N LEU A 112 -9.41 0.75 -2.43
CA LEU A 112 -8.13 0.44 -1.79
C LEU A 112 -8.19 0.92 -0.34
N LEU A 113 -8.36 -0.02 0.60
CA LEU A 113 -8.54 0.27 2.03
C LEU A 113 -7.22 0.10 2.76
N SER A 114 -6.64 1.19 3.24
CA SER A 114 -5.33 1.16 3.92
C SER A 114 -5.33 1.81 5.29
N THR A 115 -4.47 1.30 6.19
CA THR A 115 -4.08 2.01 7.41
C THR A 115 -2.57 1.98 7.60
N GLY A 116 -2.01 3.12 8.00
CA GLY A 116 -0.57 3.24 8.26
C GLY A 116 0.29 2.82 7.07
N THR A 117 1.27 1.95 7.30
CA THR A 117 2.16 1.44 6.24
C THR A 117 1.49 0.48 5.24
N GLY A 118 0.25 0.06 5.50
CA GLY A 118 -0.58 -0.64 4.51
C GLY A 118 -0.86 0.18 3.25
N LEU A 119 -0.51 1.46 3.24
CA LEU A 119 -0.51 2.30 2.06
C LEU A 119 0.52 1.84 1.00
N ALA A 120 1.65 1.26 1.41
CA ALA A 120 2.77 0.95 0.52
C ALA A 120 2.39 0.16 -0.74
N PRO A 121 1.69 -0.99 -0.67
CA PRO A 121 1.32 -1.73 -1.87
C PRO A 121 0.37 -0.94 -2.77
N PHE A 122 -0.46 -0.07 -2.20
CA PHE A 122 -1.38 0.76 -2.97
C PHE A 122 -0.69 1.91 -3.68
N MET A 123 0.44 2.42 -3.14
CA MET A 123 1.29 3.36 -3.88
C MET A 123 1.78 2.75 -5.18
N SER A 124 2.18 1.48 -5.17
CA SER A 124 2.57 0.75 -6.38
C SER A 124 1.39 0.58 -7.35
N ILE A 125 0.20 0.23 -6.85
CA ILE A 125 -1.01 -0.03 -7.66
C ILE A 125 -1.54 1.24 -8.32
N ILE A 126 -1.59 2.37 -7.61
CA ILE A 126 -2.11 3.63 -8.20
C ILE A 126 -1.18 4.26 -9.24
N GLN A 127 0.05 3.78 -9.35
CA GLN A 127 1.00 4.16 -10.38
C GLN A 127 1.00 3.19 -11.58
N ASP A 128 0.12 2.18 -11.59
CA ASP A 128 -0.03 1.22 -12.66
C ASP A 128 -1.10 1.67 -13.66
N PRO A 129 -0.76 1.91 -14.93
CA PRO A 129 -1.76 2.20 -15.97
C PRO A 129 -2.88 1.16 -16.06
N ASP A 130 -2.54 -0.14 -15.89
CA ASP A 130 -3.50 -1.25 -15.95
C ASP A 130 -4.60 -1.10 -14.90
N THR A 131 -4.34 -0.44 -13.76
CA THR A 131 -5.35 -0.15 -12.74
C THR A 131 -6.48 0.69 -13.32
N TYR A 132 -6.16 1.68 -14.13
CA TYR A 132 -7.12 2.60 -14.73
C TYR A 132 -7.73 2.08 -16.03
N GLU A 133 -7.11 1.07 -16.66
CA GLU A 133 -7.72 0.35 -17.79
C GLU A 133 -8.82 -0.59 -17.30
N ARG A 134 -8.66 -1.17 -16.10
CA ARG A 134 -9.61 -2.14 -15.51
C ARG A 134 -10.76 -1.48 -14.76
N PHE A 135 -10.55 -0.28 -14.18
CA PHE A 135 -11.51 0.37 -13.29
C PHE A 135 -11.82 1.80 -13.72
N GLU A 136 -13.11 2.16 -13.72
CA GLU A 136 -13.57 3.53 -14.03
C GLU A 136 -13.22 4.51 -12.92
N LYS A 137 -13.26 4.07 -11.66
CA LYS A 137 -12.84 4.83 -10.47
C LYS A 137 -12.00 3.96 -9.55
N VAL A 138 -10.98 4.57 -8.98
CA VAL A 138 -10.11 3.98 -7.96
C VAL A 138 -10.19 4.86 -6.73
N VAL A 139 -10.73 4.33 -5.63
CA VAL A 139 -10.94 5.06 -4.38
C VAL A 139 -9.89 4.59 -3.38
N LEU A 140 -8.89 5.41 -3.12
CA LEU A 140 -7.84 5.12 -2.14
C LEU A 140 -8.22 5.75 -0.79
N ILE A 141 -8.59 4.91 0.18
CA ILE A 141 -8.90 5.33 1.54
C ILE A 141 -7.67 5.07 2.42
N HIS A 142 -7.10 6.14 2.96
CA HIS A 142 -5.92 6.08 3.80
C HIS A 142 -6.24 6.53 5.23
N GLY A 143 -6.39 5.56 6.15
CA GLY A 143 -6.68 5.82 7.55
C GLY A 143 -5.41 5.94 8.39
N VAL A 144 -5.26 7.06 9.11
CA VAL A 144 -4.15 7.32 10.04
C VAL A 144 -4.65 7.85 11.38
N ARG A 145 -3.75 7.97 12.35
CA ARG A 145 -4.08 8.54 13.67
C ARG A 145 -3.97 10.06 13.67
N LEU A 146 -2.88 10.57 13.11
CA LEU A 146 -2.52 12.00 13.08
C LEU A 146 -2.29 12.46 11.64
N VAL A 147 -2.52 13.73 11.36
CA VAL A 147 -2.27 14.33 10.03
C VAL A 147 -0.82 14.16 9.60
N SER A 148 0.12 14.24 10.55
CA SER A 148 1.55 14.03 10.29
C SER A 148 1.91 12.62 9.81
N GLU A 149 0.99 11.65 9.92
CA GLU A 149 1.15 10.29 9.42
C GLU A 149 0.64 10.09 7.98
N LEU A 150 0.09 11.14 7.34
CA LEU A 150 -0.36 11.11 5.95
C LEU A 150 0.84 11.18 4.98
N ALA A 151 1.69 10.16 5.02
CA ALA A 151 2.77 9.99 4.07
C ALA A 151 2.21 9.95 2.63
N TYR A 152 2.96 10.51 1.68
CA TYR A 152 2.59 10.60 0.25
C TYR A 152 1.34 11.44 -0.08
N ALA A 153 0.71 12.14 0.87
CA ALA A 153 -0.50 12.92 0.56
C ALA A 153 -0.25 13.94 -0.55
N ASP A 154 0.83 14.71 -0.47
CA ASP A 154 1.20 15.69 -1.51
C ASP A 154 1.51 15.02 -2.85
N PHE A 155 2.20 13.86 -2.85
CA PHE A 155 2.44 13.10 -4.06
C PHE A 155 1.13 12.66 -4.72
N ILE A 156 0.21 12.07 -3.96
CA ILE A 156 -1.06 11.55 -4.49
C ILE A 156 -1.97 12.69 -4.98
N GLU A 157 -2.05 13.80 -4.23
CA GLU A 157 -2.97 14.91 -4.52
C GLU A 157 -2.44 15.89 -5.58
N ARG A 158 -1.12 16.04 -5.71
CA ARG A 158 -0.51 17.09 -6.54
C ARG A 158 0.44 16.58 -7.60
N GLU A 159 1.40 15.70 -7.23
CA GLU A 159 2.46 15.29 -8.15
C GLU A 159 1.96 14.23 -9.15
N LEU A 160 1.26 13.20 -8.67
CA LEU A 160 0.77 12.11 -9.51
C LEU A 160 -0.24 12.59 -10.58
N PRO A 161 -1.17 13.53 -10.29
CA PRO A 161 -2.03 14.12 -11.33
C PRO A 161 -1.29 14.94 -12.40
N GLU A 162 -0.09 15.40 -12.11
CA GLU A 162 0.77 16.13 -13.07
C GLU A 162 1.81 15.24 -13.75
N HIS A 163 1.79 13.93 -13.48
CA HIS A 163 2.73 12.98 -14.08
C HIS A 163 2.53 12.90 -15.59
N GLU A 164 3.61 12.99 -16.36
CA GLU A 164 3.62 13.08 -17.82
C GLU A 164 2.78 12.00 -18.53
N PHE A 165 2.83 10.76 -18.06
CA PHE A 165 2.15 9.61 -18.69
C PHE A 165 0.88 9.16 -17.94
N LEU A 166 0.79 9.38 -16.63
CA LEU A 166 -0.31 8.90 -15.79
C LEU A 166 -1.32 10.00 -15.44
N GLY A 167 -0.91 11.26 -15.52
CA GLY A 167 -1.69 12.37 -14.99
C GLY A 167 -3.12 12.44 -15.54
N GLU A 168 -3.29 12.21 -16.84
CA GLU A 168 -4.63 12.19 -17.47
C GLU A 168 -5.54 11.10 -16.88
N LEU A 169 -5.01 9.88 -16.70
CA LEU A 169 -5.76 8.75 -16.12
C LEU A 169 -6.10 9.01 -14.64
N VAL A 170 -5.14 9.53 -13.90
CA VAL A 170 -5.25 9.78 -12.46
C VAL A 170 -6.25 10.88 -12.15
N ARG A 171 -6.18 12.04 -12.83
CA ARG A 171 -7.07 13.20 -12.56
C ARG A 171 -8.55 12.85 -12.59
N ASP A 172 -8.95 12.00 -13.52
CA ASP A 172 -10.35 11.68 -13.71
C ASP A 172 -10.81 10.45 -12.92
N ARG A 173 -9.88 9.57 -12.51
CA ARG A 173 -10.24 8.26 -11.99
C ARG A 173 -9.80 7.98 -10.57
N LEU A 174 -8.70 8.57 -10.07
CA LEU A 174 -8.25 8.38 -8.70
C LEU A 174 -8.96 9.36 -7.75
N ILE A 175 -9.56 8.80 -6.71
CA ILE A 175 -10.14 9.55 -5.60
C ILE A 175 -9.35 9.21 -4.35
N TYR A 176 -8.59 10.17 -3.83
CA TYR A 176 -7.88 10.01 -2.56
C TYR A 176 -8.72 10.50 -1.40
N TYR A 177 -9.01 9.61 -0.46
CA TYR A 177 -9.84 9.87 0.71
C TYR A 177 -9.06 9.58 2.00
N PRO A 178 -8.21 10.51 2.48
CA PRO A 178 -7.50 10.36 3.74
C PRO A 178 -8.45 10.55 4.93
N THR A 179 -8.34 9.70 5.96
CA THR A 179 -9.09 9.83 7.22
C THR A 179 -8.14 9.90 8.41
N VAL A 180 -8.48 10.74 9.40
CA VAL A 180 -7.69 10.92 10.62
C VAL A 180 -8.56 10.63 11.85
N THR A 181 -8.02 9.90 12.85
CA THR A 181 -8.83 9.42 13.97
C THR A 181 -8.60 10.17 15.27
N ARG A 182 -7.46 10.84 15.48
CA ARG A 182 -7.08 11.39 16.79
C ARG A 182 -7.00 12.91 16.86
N GLU A 183 -7.24 13.60 15.77
CA GLU A 183 -7.27 15.06 15.72
C GLU A 183 -8.27 15.55 14.68
N PRO A 184 -8.69 16.83 14.72
CA PRO A 184 -9.60 17.40 13.72
C PRO A 184 -9.01 17.34 12.32
N PHE A 185 -9.81 16.86 11.37
CA PHE A 185 -9.44 16.78 9.96
C PHE A 185 -10.70 16.79 9.08
N ARG A 186 -10.53 17.11 7.78
CA ARG A 186 -11.66 17.16 6.81
C ARG A 186 -12.48 15.87 6.80
N HIS A 187 -11.84 14.69 6.91
CA HIS A 187 -12.51 13.40 7.03
C HIS A 187 -12.07 12.73 8.35
N GLN A 188 -12.78 13.05 9.43
CA GLN A 188 -12.47 12.47 10.74
C GLN A 188 -13.21 11.16 10.96
N GLY A 189 -12.50 10.17 11.53
CA GLY A 189 -13.04 8.85 11.90
C GLY A 189 -12.27 7.69 11.30
N ARG A 190 -12.66 6.47 11.68
CA ARG A 190 -12.11 5.25 11.09
C ARG A 190 -12.65 5.06 9.68
N LEU A 191 -11.84 4.45 8.80
CA LEU A 191 -12.26 4.17 7.43
C LEU A 191 -13.52 3.28 7.36
N THR A 192 -13.67 2.32 8.27
CA THR A 192 -14.87 1.49 8.35
C THR A 192 -16.11 2.31 8.74
N ASP A 193 -15.98 3.24 9.68
CA ASP A 193 -17.09 4.07 10.13
C ASP A 193 -17.60 5.00 9.00
N VAL A 194 -16.69 5.53 8.18
CA VAL A 194 -17.11 6.41 7.05
C VAL A 194 -17.76 5.61 5.91
N ILE A 195 -17.40 4.33 5.76
CA ILE A 195 -18.05 3.42 4.80
C ILE A 195 -19.43 2.99 5.35
N GLU A 196 -19.50 2.54 6.61
CA GLU A 196 -20.75 2.06 7.24
C GLU A 196 -21.81 3.14 7.32
N SER A 197 -21.42 4.36 7.68
CA SER A 197 -22.34 5.53 7.74
C SER A 197 -22.78 6.04 6.36
N GLY A 198 -22.16 5.60 5.28
CA GLY A 198 -22.41 6.10 3.93
C GLY A 198 -21.77 7.45 3.63
N ARG A 199 -21.07 8.07 4.61
CA ARG A 199 -20.42 9.37 4.43
C ARG A 199 -19.41 9.36 3.31
N LEU A 200 -18.58 8.32 3.22
CA LEU A 200 -17.64 8.18 2.11
C LEU A 200 -18.31 8.39 0.75
N PHE A 201 -19.40 7.67 0.51
CA PHE A 201 -20.07 7.66 -0.79
C PHE A 201 -20.71 9.02 -1.12
N THR A 202 -21.28 9.68 -0.08
CA THR A 202 -21.82 11.05 -0.21
C THR A 202 -20.71 12.04 -0.56
N ASP A 203 -19.56 11.95 0.12
CA ASP A 203 -18.44 12.88 -0.06
C ASP A 203 -17.78 12.74 -1.44
N ILE A 204 -17.70 11.51 -1.98
CA ILE A 204 -17.06 11.24 -3.28
C ILE A 204 -18.06 11.19 -4.46
N GLY A 205 -19.36 11.31 -4.21
CA GLY A 205 -20.40 11.31 -5.25
C GLY A 205 -20.59 9.96 -5.95
N LEU A 206 -20.30 8.85 -5.27
CA LEU A 206 -20.53 7.49 -5.77
C LEU A 206 -21.68 6.81 -5.00
N PRO A 207 -22.34 5.80 -5.61
CA PRO A 207 -23.30 4.99 -4.89
C PRO A 207 -22.61 4.15 -3.78
N PRO A 208 -23.35 3.65 -2.78
CA PRO A 208 -22.81 2.68 -1.81
C PRO A 208 -22.15 1.50 -2.51
N ILE A 209 -21.08 0.98 -1.89
CA ILE A 209 -20.31 -0.16 -2.43
C ILE A 209 -21.21 -1.39 -2.65
N ASP A 210 -21.11 -1.98 -3.85
CA ASP A 210 -21.96 -3.07 -4.32
C ASP A 210 -21.11 -4.22 -4.90
N PRO A 211 -21.21 -5.46 -4.37
CA PRO A 211 -20.43 -6.60 -4.88
C PRO A 211 -20.71 -6.94 -6.34
N ALA A 212 -21.84 -6.52 -6.91
CA ALA A 212 -22.14 -6.75 -8.31
C ALA A 212 -21.16 -6.00 -9.26
N VAL A 213 -20.68 -4.84 -8.84
CA VAL A 213 -19.88 -3.94 -9.70
C VAL A 213 -18.57 -3.47 -9.09
N ASP A 214 -18.37 -3.59 -7.78
CA ASP A 214 -17.22 -3.04 -7.09
C ASP A 214 -16.24 -4.13 -6.63
N ARG A 215 -14.96 -3.77 -6.49
CA ARG A 215 -13.91 -4.65 -5.98
C ARG A 215 -13.12 -3.92 -4.89
N ALA A 216 -12.48 -4.69 -4.01
CA ALA A 216 -11.70 -4.10 -2.94
C ALA A 216 -10.35 -4.80 -2.72
N MET A 217 -9.39 -4.02 -2.24
CA MET A 217 -8.11 -4.50 -1.73
C MET A 217 -7.88 -3.92 -0.35
N ILE A 218 -7.42 -4.72 0.60
CA ILE A 218 -7.30 -4.30 1.99
C ILE A 218 -5.89 -4.59 2.49
N CYS A 219 -5.21 -3.55 3.00
CA CYS A 219 -3.90 -3.69 3.63
C CYS A 219 -3.79 -2.81 4.88
N GLY A 220 -3.39 -3.39 6.00
CA GLY A 220 -3.22 -2.63 7.24
C GLY A 220 -3.11 -3.48 8.48
N SER A 221 -3.49 -2.92 9.63
CA SER A 221 -3.45 -3.63 10.91
C SER A 221 -4.43 -4.81 10.96
N ALA A 222 -4.14 -5.81 11.80
CA ALA A 222 -5.00 -6.98 11.95
C ALA A 222 -6.45 -6.62 12.34
N ALA A 223 -6.63 -5.60 13.19
CA ALA A 223 -7.96 -5.13 13.58
C ALA A 223 -8.70 -4.51 12.39
N MET A 224 -8.03 -3.65 11.61
CA MET A 224 -8.63 -3.03 10.43
C MET A 224 -8.98 -4.07 9.37
N LEU A 225 -8.13 -5.07 9.15
CA LEU A 225 -8.44 -6.19 8.25
C LEU A 225 -9.71 -6.93 8.69
N ALA A 226 -9.80 -7.29 9.98
CA ALA A 226 -10.97 -8.01 10.50
C ALA A 226 -12.26 -7.19 10.34
N ASP A 227 -12.23 -5.90 10.71
CA ASP A 227 -13.39 -5.00 10.60
C ASP A 227 -13.80 -4.79 9.13
N SER A 228 -12.82 -4.61 8.22
CA SER A 228 -13.09 -4.41 6.80
C SER A 228 -13.60 -5.67 6.11
N CYS A 229 -13.04 -6.85 6.44
CA CYS A 229 -13.56 -8.12 5.92
C CYS A 229 -15.00 -8.34 6.35
N ARG A 230 -15.30 -8.19 7.65
CA ARG A 230 -16.68 -8.28 8.17
C ARG A 230 -17.62 -7.33 7.41
N LEU A 231 -17.22 -6.07 7.25
CA LEU A 231 -17.98 -5.04 6.53
C LEU A 231 -18.30 -5.46 5.08
N LEU A 232 -17.34 -6.05 4.36
CA LEU A 232 -17.52 -6.49 2.99
C LEU A 232 -18.32 -7.80 2.91
N ASP A 233 -18.05 -8.77 3.79
CA ASP A 233 -18.77 -10.06 3.86
C ASP A 233 -20.26 -9.84 4.15
N GLU A 234 -20.61 -8.94 5.09
CA GLU A 234 -21.99 -8.56 5.40
C GLU A 234 -22.73 -7.92 4.20
N ARG A 235 -21.99 -7.38 3.23
CA ARG A 235 -22.52 -6.81 1.97
C ARG A 235 -22.52 -7.80 0.81
N GLY A 236 -22.10 -9.05 1.05
CA GLY A 236 -22.12 -10.12 0.05
C GLY A 236 -20.87 -10.16 -0.85
N PHE A 237 -19.79 -9.48 -0.49
CA PHE A 237 -18.50 -9.65 -1.16
C PHE A 237 -17.87 -10.99 -0.73
N HIS A 238 -17.11 -11.60 -1.64
CA HIS A 238 -16.39 -12.85 -1.38
C HIS A 238 -14.88 -12.63 -1.53
N ILE A 239 -14.15 -12.98 -0.49
CA ILE A 239 -12.69 -12.93 -0.52
C ILE A 239 -12.12 -13.91 -1.56
N SER A 240 -11.03 -13.53 -2.24
CA SER A 240 -10.24 -14.49 -3.00
C SER A 240 -9.72 -15.59 -2.07
N PRO A 241 -10.01 -16.86 -2.33
CA PRO A 241 -9.70 -17.95 -1.39
C PRO A 241 -8.19 -18.23 -1.30
N ARG A 242 -7.44 -17.94 -2.37
CA ARG A 242 -5.97 -18.06 -2.44
C ARG A 242 -5.42 -17.33 -3.66
N GLN A 243 -4.13 -17.05 -3.65
CA GLN A 243 -3.43 -16.46 -4.78
C GLN A 243 -3.71 -17.23 -6.08
N GLY A 244 -4.03 -16.50 -7.15
CA GLY A 244 -4.41 -17.04 -8.46
C GLY A 244 -5.88 -17.46 -8.59
N GLU A 245 -6.70 -17.25 -7.57
CA GLU A 245 -8.16 -17.45 -7.63
C GLU A 245 -8.89 -16.11 -7.49
N LEU A 246 -9.96 -15.95 -8.27
CA LEU A 246 -10.69 -14.69 -8.32
C LEU A 246 -11.63 -14.51 -7.12
N GLY A 247 -11.55 -13.34 -6.49
CA GLY A 247 -12.48 -12.87 -5.48
C GLY A 247 -13.05 -11.50 -5.82
N ASP A 248 -14.01 -11.05 -5.01
CA ASP A 248 -14.50 -9.68 -5.06
C ASP A 248 -13.56 -8.76 -4.29
N TYR A 249 -12.79 -9.32 -3.34
CA TYR A 249 -11.72 -8.60 -2.66
C TYR A 249 -10.54 -9.50 -2.30
N VAL A 250 -9.38 -8.86 -2.10
CA VAL A 250 -8.13 -9.48 -1.64
C VAL A 250 -7.59 -8.73 -0.41
N ILE A 251 -6.84 -9.44 0.44
CA ILE A 251 -6.26 -8.86 1.64
C ILE A 251 -4.78 -9.20 1.78
N GLU A 252 -4.03 -8.30 2.40
CA GLU A 252 -2.69 -8.58 2.90
C GLU A 252 -2.46 -7.89 4.24
N ARG A 253 -1.91 -8.63 5.19
CA ARG A 253 -1.61 -8.07 6.49
C ARG A 253 -0.34 -7.24 6.40
N ALA A 254 -0.44 -5.94 6.68
CA ALA A 254 0.75 -5.13 6.89
C ALA A 254 1.56 -5.74 8.04
N PHE A 255 2.90 -5.77 7.87
CA PHE A 255 3.79 -6.40 8.81
C PHE A 255 3.61 -5.83 10.23
N VAL A 256 3.49 -6.72 11.20
CA VAL A 256 3.51 -6.39 12.63
C VAL A 256 4.69 -7.13 13.23
N GLU A 257 5.72 -6.41 13.64
CA GLU A 257 6.75 -6.99 14.53
C GLU A 257 6.07 -7.49 15.81
N LYS A 258 6.32 -8.76 16.15
CA LYS A 258 5.96 -9.32 17.45
C LYS A 258 7.11 -9.10 18.42
#